data_b7afcb38dc499370b971c5ba9d6358f3
#
_entry.id   b7afcb38dc499370b971c5ba9d6358f3
#
_cell.length_a   1.000
_cell.length_b   1.000
_cell.length_c   1.000
_cell.angle_alpha   90.00
_cell.angle_beta   90.00
_cell.angle_gamma   90.00
#
_symmetry.space_group_name_H-M   'P 1'
#
loop_
_entity.id
_entity.type
_entity.pdbx_description
1 polymer ?
#
loop_
_entity_poly.entity_id
_entity_poly.type
_entity_poly.pdbx_seq_one_letter_code
_entity_poly.pdbx_strand_id
1 'polypeptide(L)'
;AVIISQSNGKWVFCKHKERNTWEAPGGHREDGEDILETAKRELYEETGAITFDITPICIYSVTAPDNFDGMETFGKLFFSDIHTFEKELHSEIEKIAIMDELPINWTYPEIQPKLLEEARKRGFLPKKEEIKWLFFDVGSTLVDESKVYEDRMKRIADLSGLTYEQINKYAMSFYKENKKGDLEVARQLGVKLPKWESQYERLYTDTKDCLKKLSRIYKIGVIAN
;
A
#
# COMPACT_ATOMS: atom_id res chain seq x y z
N ALA A 1 9.15 -21.45 17.70
CA ALA A 1 8.88 -20.02 17.93
C ALA A 1 8.61 -19.33 16.61
N VAL A 2 7.82 -18.26 16.61
CA VAL A 2 7.70 -17.30 15.51
C VAL A 2 7.89 -15.91 16.09
N ILE A 3 8.69 -15.08 15.43
CA ILE A 3 9.06 -13.77 15.94
C ILE A 3 8.65 -12.69 14.91
N ILE A 4 7.66 -11.88 15.25
CA ILE A 4 7.34 -10.69 14.48
C ILE A 4 8.39 -9.64 14.79
N SER A 5 9.18 -9.27 13.80
CA SER A 5 10.37 -8.45 13.99
C SER A 5 10.26 -7.12 13.26
N GLN A 6 10.74 -6.06 13.92
CA GLN A 6 10.91 -4.73 13.36
C GLN A 6 12.31 -4.21 13.64
N SER A 7 12.75 -3.23 12.84
CA SER A 7 13.92 -2.42 13.09
C SER A 7 13.65 -1.00 12.61
N ASN A 8 13.79 -0.02 13.51
CA ASN A 8 13.44 1.39 13.23
C ASN A 8 12.02 1.56 12.67
N GLY A 9 11.06 0.77 13.18
CA GLY A 9 9.66 0.80 12.78
C GLY A 9 9.34 0.12 11.44
N LYS A 10 10.34 -0.47 10.78
CA LYS A 10 10.16 -1.23 9.54
C LYS A 10 10.17 -2.73 9.81
N TRP A 11 9.44 -3.48 9.00
CA TRP A 11 9.35 -4.93 9.11
C TRP A 11 10.65 -5.62 8.74
N VAL A 12 11.01 -6.65 9.48
CA VAL A 12 12.16 -7.51 9.17
C VAL A 12 11.66 -8.89 8.82
N PHE A 13 11.94 -9.32 7.59
CA PHE A 13 11.63 -10.66 7.08
C PHE A 13 12.89 -11.34 6.56
N CYS A 14 12.90 -12.65 6.63
CA CYS A 14 13.94 -13.48 6.07
C CYS A 14 13.46 -14.23 4.82
N LYS A 15 14.41 -14.58 3.95
CA LYS A 15 14.17 -15.37 2.76
C LYS A 15 15.16 -16.53 2.74
N HIS A 16 14.63 -17.74 2.74
CA HIS A 16 15.42 -18.97 2.64
C HIS A 16 16.02 -19.14 1.24
N LYS A 17 17.23 -19.72 1.15
CA LYS A 17 17.96 -19.94 -0.13
C LYS A 17 17.16 -20.73 -1.16
N GLU A 18 16.34 -21.69 -0.70
CA GLU A 18 15.57 -22.59 -1.56
C GLU A 18 14.18 -22.07 -1.93
N ARG A 19 13.77 -20.90 -1.40
CA ARG A 19 12.40 -20.35 -1.58
C ARG A 19 12.43 -18.97 -2.18
N ASN A 20 11.39 -18.63 -2.93
CA ASN A 20 11.21 -17.26 -3.43
C ASN A 20 10.08 -16.52 -2.69
N THR A 21 9.96 -16.80 -1.41
CA THR A 21 8.93 -16.28 -0.50
C THR A 21 9.58 -15.70 0.75
N TRP A 22 8.83 -14.86 1.46
CA TRP A 22 9.27 -14.22 2.68
C TRP A 22 8.59 -14.83 3.90
N GLU A 23 9.30 -14.85 5.01
CA GLU A 23 8.78 -15.34 6.27
C GLU A 23 9.26 -14.51 7.47
N ALA A 24 8.45 -14.50 8.52
CA ALA A 24 8.89 -14.00 9.81
C ALA A 24 9.91 -15.00 10.41
N PRO A 25 10.98 -14.51 11.05
CA PRO A 25 11.95 -15.39 11.71
C PRO A 25 11.29 -16.38 12.66
N GLY A 26 11.80 -17.59 12.68
CA GLY A 26 11.29 -18.60 13.60
C GLY A 26 11.65 -20.02 13.24
N GLY A 27 11.62 -20.87 14.25
CA GLY A 27 11.96 -22.27 14.07
C GLY A 27 11.54 -23.14 15.23
N HIS A 28 12.01 -24.37 15.18
CA HIS A 28 11.66 -25.42 16.15
C HIS A 28 12.56 -25.34 17.39
N ARG A 29 11.96 -25.70 18.50
CA ARG A 29 12.66 -25.81 19.77
C ARG A 29 13.54 -27.04 19.77
N GLU A 30 14.77 -26.91 20.19
CA GLU A 30 15.68 -28.03 20.42
C GLU A 30 15.38 -28.73 21.76
N ASP A 31 15.86 -29.98 21.90
CA ASP A 31 15.67 -30.76 23.12
C ASP A 31 16.27 -30.07 24.34
N GLY A 32 15.42 -29.81 25.34
CA GLY A 32 15.82 -29.15 26.57
C GLY A 32 15.94 -27.63 26.50
N GLU A 33 15.74 -27.01 25.31
CA GLU A 33 15.78 -25.57 25.14
C GLU A 33 14.53 -24.88 25.70
N ASP A 34 14.71 -23.72 26.34
CA ASP A 34 13.56 -22.86 26.67
C ASP A 34 13.07 -22.15 25.41
N ILE A 35 11.77 -22.00 25.26
CA ILE A 35 11.15 -21.40 24.05
C ILE A 35 11.56 -19.94 23.81
N LEU A 36 11.97 -19.21 24.83
CA LEU A 36 12.52 -17.86 24.67
C LEU A 36 13.95 -17.92 24.12
N GLU A 37 14.73 -18.89 24.56
CA GLU A 37 16.09 -19.11 24.02
C GLU A 37 16.00 -19.57 22.54
N THR A 38 15.04 -20.46 22.21
CA THR A 38 14.72 -20.79 20.82
C THR A 38 14.46 -19.50 20.01
N ALA A 39 13.59 -18.62 20.51
CA ALA A 39 13.24 -17.39 19.78
C ALA A 39 14.44 -16.46 19.58
N LYS A 40 15.35 -16.35 20.57
CA LYS A 40 16.56 -15.54 20.44
C LYS A 40 17.56 -16.17 19.46
N ARG A 41 17.76 -17.49 19.51
CA ARG A 41 18.64 -18.22 18.59
C ARG A 41 18.15 -18.09 17.16
N GLU A 42 16.89 -18.39 16.89
CA GLU A 42 16.28 -18.28 15.54
C GLU A 42 16.34 -16.85 15.01
N LEU A 43 16.04 -15.86 15.88
CA LEU A 43 16.14 -14.45 15.49
C LEU A 43 17.56 -14.08 15.04
N TYR A 44 18.58 -14.55 15.78
CA TYR A 44 19.98 -14.34 15.41
C TYR A 44 20.33 -15.09 14.13
N GLU A 45 20.05 -16.40 14.05
CA GLU A 45 20.42 -17.25 12.92
C GLU A 45 19.78 -16.81 11.60
N GLU A 46 18.52 -16.37 11.64
CA GLU A 46 17.77 -16.01 10.44
C GLU A 46 17.83 -14.53 10.07
N THR A 47 18.22 -13.65 10.99
CA THR A 47 18.28 -12.21 10.69
C THR A 47 19.63 -11.58 10.95
N GLY A 48 20.55 -12.24 11.64
CA GLY A 48 21.80 -11.65 12.11
C GLY A 48 21.60 -10.61 13.23
N ALA A 49 20.46 -10.64 13.94
CA ALA A 49 20.17 -9.69 15.02
C ALA A 49 21.13 -9.87 16.20
N ILE A 50 21.90 -8.82 16.53
CA ILE A 50 22.87 -8.84 17.64
C ILE A 50 22.25 -8.26 18.91
N THR A 51 21.67 -7.07 18.81
CA THR A 51 21.01 -6.41 19.94
C THR A 51 19.55 -6.18 19.59
N PHE A 52 18.67 -6.59 20.48
CA PHE A 52 17.23 -6.52 20.27
C PHE A 52 16.49 -6.62 21.60
N ASP A 53 15.28 -6.07 21.63
CA ASP A 53 14.28 -6.35 22.64
C ASP A 53 13.35 -7.44 22.13
N ILE A 54 13.01 -8.42 22.99
CA ILE A 54 12.09 -9.49 22.63
C ILE A 54 11.03 -9.69 23.72
N THR A 55 9.77 -9.74 23.32
CA THR A 55 8.64 -9.85 24.23
C THR A 55 7.68 -10.96 23.78
N PRO A 56 7.27 -11.89 24.67
CA PRO A 56 6.29 -12.91 24.32
C PRO A 56 4.89 -12.29 24.16
N ILE A 57 4.17 -12.72 23.13
CA ILE A 57 2.80 -12.28 22.83
C ILE A 57 1.77 -13.30 23.30
N CYS A 58 1.80 -14.51 22.75
CA CYS A 58 0.85 -15.58 23.05
C CYS A 58 1.36 -16.95 22.63
N ILE A 59 0.67 -17.98 23.10
CA ILE A 59 0.74 -19.33 22.54
C ILE A 59 -0.30 -19.42 21.43
N TYR A 60 0.03 -20.08 20.34
CA TYR A 60 -0.87 -20.39 19.24
C TYR A 60 -0.80 -21.88 18.90
N SER A 61 -1.79 -22.40 18.23
CA SER A 61 -1.76 -23.75 17.68
C SER A 61 -2.02 -23.77 16.19
N VAL A 62 -1.50 -24.79 15.54
CA VAL A 62 -1.70 -25.05 14.11
C VAL A 62 -2.10 -26.51 13.94
N THR A 63 -3.17 -26.73 13.18
CA THR A 63 -3.59 -28.04 12.71
C THR A 63 -3.55 -28.02 11.18
N ALA A 64 -2.79 -28.93 10.58
CA ALA A 64 -2.72 -29.06 9.13
C ALA A 64 -2.84 -30.54 8.76
N PRO A 65 -3.75 -30.91 7.82
CA PRO A 65 -3.98 -32.31 7.47
C PRO A 65 -2.73 -33.04 6.99
N ASP A 66 -1.85 -32.34 6.32
CA ASP A 66 -0.64 -32.87 5.69
C ASP A 66 0.63 -32.67 6.54
N ASN A 67 0.49 -32.21 7.77
CA ASN A 67 1.62 -31.95 8.66
C ASN A 67 1.38 -32.63 10.03
N PHE A 68 2.40 -33.31 10.56
CA PHE A 68 2.36 -34.03 11.82
C PHE A 68 1.15 -34.98 11.97
N ASP A 69 0.81 -35.70 10.90
CA ASP A 69 -0.34 -36.62 10.84
C ASP A 69 -1.68 -35.97 11.24
N GLY A 70 -1.85 -34.68 10.97
CA GLY A 70 -3.03 -33.91 11.34
C GLY A 70 -3.13 -33.55 12.82
N MET A 71 -2.09 -33.81 13.60
CA MET A 71 -2.07 -33.45 15.01
C MET A 71 -1.95 -31.95 15.23
N GLU A 72 -2.57 -31.47 16.29
CA GLU A 72 -2.41 -30.08 16.72
C GLU A 72 -1.00 -29.84 17.27
N THR A 73 -0.30 -28.85 16.72
CA THR A 73 1.02 -28.43 17.19
C THR A 73 0.95 -27.05 17.81
N PHE A 74 1.80 -26.79 18.79
CA PHE A 74 1.81 -25.53 19.55
C PHE A 74 3.08 -24.74 19.29
N GLY A 75 2.90 -23.42 19.13
CA GLY A 75 4.00 -22.47 19.02
C GLY A 75 3.81 -21.30 19.96
N LYS A 76 4.89 -20.55 20.18
CA LYS A 76 4.84 -19.29 20.91
C LYS A 76 5.22 -18.14 19.99
N LEU A 77 4.39 -17.12 19.99
CA LEU A 77 4.56 -15.90 19.22
C LEU A 77 5.30 -14.86 20.07
N PHE A 78 6.29 -14.19 19.46
CA PHE A 78 7.04 -13.12 20.06
C PHE A 78 6.98 -11.87 19.16
N PHE A 79 7.26 -10.72 19.77
CA PHE A 79 7.59 -9.49 19.09
C PHE A 79 9.03 -9.11 19.40
N SER A 80 9.78 -8.64 18.41
CA SER A 80 11.13 -8.15 18.59
C SER A 80 11.35 -6.81 17.91
N ASP A 81 12.04 -5.91 18.60
CA ASP A 81 12.61 -4.69 18.01
C ASP A 81 14.13 -4.85 17.93
N ILE A 82 14.65 -4.89 16.69
CA ILE A 82 16.07 -5.17 16.42
C ILE A 82 16.81 -3.85 16.25
N HIS A 83 17.86 -3.67 17.05
CA HIS A 83 18.67 -2.45 17.07
C HIS A 83 19.91 -2.56 16.20
N THR A 84 20.57 -3.74 16.19
CA THR A 84 21.79 -3.95 15.39
C THR A 84 21.81 -5.33 14.76
N PHE A 85 22.43 -5.41 13.58
CA PHE A 85 22.58 -6.63 12.81
C PHE A 85 24.07 -6.94 12.57
N GLU A 86 24.38 -8.21 12.40
CA GLU A 86 25.65 -8.63 11.81
C GLU A 86 25.73 -8.28 10.33
N LYS A 87 26.97 -8.22 9.82
CA LYS A 87 27.19 -7.96 8.39
C LYS A 87 26.97 -9.19 7.52
N GLU A 88 27.18 -10.37 8.06
CA GLU A 88 27.07 -11.64 7.34
C GLU A 88 25.94 -12.47 7.94
N LEU A 89 25.09 -13.02 7.07
CA LEU A 89 24.02 -13.92 7.47
C LEU A 89 24.55 -15.35 7.57
N HIS A 90 24.03 -16.10 8.51
CA HIS A 90 24.39 -17.48 8.77
C HIS A 90 23.34 -18.44 8.21
N SER A 91 23.68 -19.74 8.17
CA SER A 91 22.81 -20.86 7.86
C SER A 91 22.05 -20.83 6.52
N GLU A 92 20.77 -21.08 6.53
CA GLU A 92 19.94 -21.34 5.34
C GLU A 92 19.36 -20.08 4.70
N ILE A 93 19.59 -18.92 5.31
CA ILE A 93 19.01 -17.65 4.86
C ILE A 93 19.83 -17.06 3.71
N GLU A 94 19.16 -16.73 2.61
CA GLU A 94 19.75 -16.01 1.48
C GLU A 94 19.95 -14.54 1.80
N LYS A 95 18.91 -13.93 2.36
CA LYS A 95 18.89 -12.50 2.70
C LYS A 95 17.77 -12.13 3.65
N ILE A 96 17.94 -11.02 4.32
CA ILE A 96 16.87 -10.32 5.03
C ILE A 96 16.38 -9.13 4.20
N ALA A 97 15.15 -8.70 4.47
CA ALA A 97 14.61 -7.46 3.95
C ALA A 97 14.03 -6.62 5.08
N ILE A 98 14.36 -5.33 5.06
CA ILE A 98 13.77 -4.32 5.94
C ILE A 98 12.79 -3.51 5.10
N MET A 99 11.49 -3.66 5.35
CA MET A 99 10.41 -3.20 4.49
C MET A 99 9.46 -2.26 5.24
N ASP A 100 8.91 -1.29 4.52
CA ASP A 100 7.82 -0.44 5.05
C ASP A 100 6.47 -1.17 5.01
N GLU A 101 6.28 -2.08 4.05
CA GLU A 101 5.04 -2.84 3.85
C GLU A 101 5.26 -4.35 4.06
N LEU A 102 4.16 -5.05 4.31
CA LEU A 102 4.18 -6.51 4.44
C LEU A 102 4.41 -7.17 3.07
N PRO A 103 5.11 -8.32 3.02
CA PRO A 103 5.31 -9.04 1.77
C PRO A 103 3.98 -9.56 1.21
N ILE A 104 3.89 -9.65 -0.13
CA ILE A 104 2.74 -10.24 -0.83
C ILE A 104 2.89 -11.76 -0.89
N ASN A 105 4.13 -12.25 -1.08
CA ASN A 105 4.46 -13.67 -1.25
C ASN A 105 5.01 -14.27 0.04
N TRP A 106 4.12 -14.76 0.87
CA TRP A 106 4.46 -15.42 2.13
C TRP A 106 4.85 -16.88 1.94
N THR A 107 5.81 -17.36 2.74
CA THR A 107 6.10 -18.79 2.85
C THR A 107 4.94 -19.52 3.52
N TYR A 108 4.33 -18.90 4.53
CA TYR A 108 3.21 -19.46 5.30
C TYR A 108 1.99 -18.53 5.27
N PRO A 109 1.28 -18.41 4.11
CA PRO A 109 0.22 -17.43 3.92
C PRO A 109 -1.00 -17.64 4.81
N GLU A 110 -1.25 -18.88 5.26
CA GLU A 110 -2.37 -19.21 6.14
C GLU A 110 -2.06 -19.02 7.62
N ILE A 111 -0.80 -18.82 7.99
CA ILE A 111 -0.35 -18.76 9.39
C ILE A 111 0.17 -17.36 9.74
N GLN A 112 1.23 -16.90 9.08
CA GLN A 112 1.96 -15.71 9.51
C GLN A 112 1.14 -14.41 9.43
N PRO A 113 0.30 -14.15 8.42
CA PRO A 113 -0.60 -13.00 8.43
C PRO A 113 -1.60 -13.00 9.60
N LYS A 114 -2.07 -14.18 10.02
CA LYS A 114 -2.96 -14.31 11.18
C LYS A 114 -2.24 -14.03 12.50
N LEU A 115 -1.00 -14.45 12.63
CA LEU A 115 -0.17 -14.16 13.81
C LEU A 115 0.16 -12.66 13.90
N LEU A 116 0.42 -11.99 12.79
CA LEU A 116 0.57 -10.52 12.73
C LEU A 116 -0.71 -9.80 13.19
N GLU A 117 -1.87 -10.26 12.75
CA GLU A 117 -3.15 -9.68 13.16
C GLU A 117 -3.40 -9.88 14.65
N GLU A 118 -3.05 -11.04 15.20
CA GLU A 118 -3.16 -11.31 16.64
C GLU A 118 -2.22 -10.41 17.45
N ALA A 119 -0.99 -10.20 17.00
CA ALA A 119 -0.05 -9.26 17.63
C ALA A 119 -0.61 -7.83 17.61
N ARG A 120 -1.26 -7.42 16.53
CA ARG A 120 -1.92 -6.11 16.42
C ARG A 120 -3.09 -5.97 17.39
N LYS A 121 -3.95 -6.98 17.52
CA LYS A 121 -5.08 -6.98 18.47
C LYS A 121 -4.60 -6.84 19.91
N ARG A 122 -3.45 -7.41 20.23
CA ARG A 122 -2.83 -7.34 21.57
C ARG A 122 -2.02 -6.06 21.82
N GLY A 123 -1.96 -5.16 20.85
CA GLY A 123 -1.32 -3.84 21.01
C GLY A 123 0.19 -3.83 20.80
N PHE A 124 0.80 -4.92 20.30
CA PHE A 124 2.22 -4.96 19.96
C PHE A 124 2.54 -4.27 18.63
N LEU A 125 1.53 -4.10 17.78
CA LEU A 125 1.63 -3.42 16.50
C LEU A 125 0.63 -2.26 16.44
N PRO A 126 0.93 -1.20 15.69
CA PRO A 126 -0.02 -0.13 15.50
C PRO A 126 -1.31 -0.68 14.89
N LYS A 127 -2.44 -0.12 15.30
CA LYS A 127 -3.73 -0.46 14.71
C LYS A 127 -3.66 -0.17 13.22
N LYS A 128 -4.12 -1.10 12.41
CA LYS A 128 -4.27 -0.85 10.97
C LYS A 128 -5.29 0.27 10.81
N GLU A 129 -4.85 1.39 10.24
CA GLU A 129 -5.79 2.44 9.87
C GLU A 129 -6.71 1.90 8.79
N GLU A 130 -7.97 1.72 9.12
CA GLU A 130 -8.98 1.35 8.14
C GLU A 130 -9.37 2.58 7.34
N ILE A 131 -9.07 2.58 6.05
CA ILE A 131 -9.62 3.56 5.13
C ILE A 131 -11.13 3.34 5.08
N LYS A 132 -11.89 4.27 5.66
CA LYS A 132 -13.36 4.20 5.71
C LYS A 132 -14.02 4.95 4.56
N TRP A 133 -13.36 5.98 4.06
CA TRP A 133 -13.87 6.89 3.05
C TRP A 133 -12.88 7.02 1.90
N LEU A 134 -13.40 7.02 0.69
CA LEU A 134 -12.69 7.42 -0.52
C LEU A 134 -13.40 8.64 -1.09
N PHE A 135 -12.64 9.71 -1.31
CA PHE A 135 -13.13 10.92 -1.95
C PHE A 135 -12.53 11.03 -3.34
N PHE A 136 -13.42 11.26 -4.31
CA PHE A 136 -13.03 11.44 -5.70
C PHE A 136 -13.25 12.89 -6.12
N ASP A 137 -12.29 13.44 -6.85
CA ASP A 137 -12.55 14.62 -7.67
C ASP A 137 -13.50 14.24 -8.81
N VAL A 138 -14.31 15.21 -9.26
CA VAL A 138 -15.34 14.96 -10.28
C VAL A 138 -14.81 15.24 -11.67
N GLY A 139 -14.33 16.47 -11.90
CA GLY A 139 -13.88 16.92 -13.21
C GLY A 139 -12.62 16.21 -13.66
N SER A 140 -12.61 15.70 -14.88
CA SER A 140 -11.48 14.96 -15.47
C SER A 140 -11.01 13.72 -14.69
N THR A 141 -11.75 13.32 -13.63
CA THR A 141 -11.51 12.13 -12.81
C THR A 141 -12.65 11.12 -12.97
N LEU A 142 -13.87 11.51 -12.66
CA LEU A 142 -15.07 10.70 -12.84
C LEU A 142 -15.81 11.04 -14.13
N VAL A 143 -15.66 12.29 -14.57
CA VAL A 143 -16.34 12.89 -15.73
C VAL A 143 -15.30 13.29 -16.76
N ASP A 144 -15.50 12.84 -17.99
CA ASP A 144 -14.76 13.32 -19.16
C ASP A 144 -15.31 14.68 -19.59
N GLU A 145 -14.49 15.71 -19.40
CA GLU A 145 -14.78 17.10 -19.76
C GLU A 145 -14.08 17.53 -21.07
N SER A 146 -13.42 16.63 -21.75
CA SER A 146 -12.59 16.93 -22.94
C SER A 146 -13.38 17.69 -24.02
N LYS A 147 -14.62 17.31 -24.28
CA LYS A 147 -15.49 17.98 -25.24
C LYS A 147 -15.97 19.37 -24.79
N VAL A 148 -16.10 19.56 -23.48
CA VAL A 148 -16.46 20.89 -22.94
C VAL A 148 -15.30 21.86 -23.14
N TYR A 149 -14.07 21.41 -22.83
CA TYR A 149 -12.86 22.20 -23.07
C TYR A 149 -12.67 22.49 -24.55
N GLU A 150 -12.85 21.49 -25.42
CA GLU A 150 -12.75 21.65 -26.87
C GLU A 150 -13.74 22.69 -27.39
N ASP A 151 -15.03 22.62 -27.00
CA ASP A 151 -16.06 23.59 -27.36
C ASP A 151 -15.69 25.00 -26.89
N ARG A 152 -15.27 25.11 -25.64
CA ARG A 152 -14.87 26.40 -25.06
C ARG A 152 -13.67 27.00 -25.79
N MET A 153 -12.65 26.23 -26.15
CA MET A 153 -11.49 26.68 -26.90
C MET A 153 -11.87 27.11 -28.32
N LYS A 154 -12.77 26.41 -29.00
CA LYS A 154 -13.29 26.79 -30.30
C LYS A 154 -14.01 28.15 -30.23
N ARG A 155 -14.87 28.34 -29.23
CA ARG A 155 -15.58 29.63 -29.05
C ARG A 155 -14.64 30.79 -28.67
N ILE A 156 -13.55 30.53 -27.94
CA ILE A 156 -12.50 31.54 -27.71
C ILE A 156 -11.80 31.86 -29.03
N ALA A 157 -11.52 30.88 -29.86
CA ALA A 157 -10.95 31.07 -31.18
C ALA A 157 -11.83 31.98 -32.07
N ASP A 158 -13.12 31.64 -32.15
CA ASP A 158 -14.10 32.46 -32.92
C ASP A 158 -14.16 33.90 -32.43
N LEU A 159 -14.14 34.13 -31.12
CA LEU A 159 -14.19 35.47 -30.54
C LEU A 159 -12.90 36.28 -30.71
N SER A 160 -11.78 35.62 -30.82
CA SER A 160 -10.43 36.28 -30.91
C SER A 160 -9.89 36.37 -32.31
N GLY A 161 -10.51 35.69 -33.30
CA GLY A 161 -10.00 35.60 -34.67
C GLY A 161 -8.75 34.71 -34.83
N LEU A 162 -8.40 33.96 -33.81
CA LEU A 162 -7.30 32.98 -33.86
C LEU A 162 -7.81 31.59 -34.22
N THR A 163 -6.90 30.69 -34.63
CA THR A 163 -7.29 29.28 -34.86
C THR A 163 -7.41 28.50 -33.56
N TYR A 164 -8.18 27.41 -33.60
CA TYR A 164 -8.28 26.48 -32.44
C TYR A 164 -6.90 25.99 -31.99
N GLU A 165 -6.02 25.64 -32.94
CA GLU A 165 -4.66 25.16 -32.64
C GLU A 165 -3.82 26.20 -31.91
N GLN A 166 -3.95 27.48 -32.31
CA GLN A 166 -3.26 28.59 -31.63
C GLN A 166 -3.77 28.76 -30.20
N ILE A 167 -5.11 28.77 -30.01
CA ILE A 167 -5.74 28.85 -28.68
C ILE A 167 -5.33 27.69 -27.80
N ASN A 168 -5.42 26.45 -28.33
CA ASN A 168 -5.08 25.26 -27.56
C ASN A 168 -3.60 25.25 -27.15
N LYS A 169 -2.69 25.59 -28.07
CA LYS A 169 -1.26 25.72 -27.76
C LYS A 169 -1.01 26.77 -26.66
N TYR A 170 -1.72 27.87 -26.71
CA TYR A 170 -1.61 28.94 -25.74
C TYR A 170 -2.15 28.51 -24.37
N ALA A 171 -3.32 27.86 -24.32
CA ALA A 171 -3.89 27.30 -23.09
C ALA A 171 -2.97 26.26 -22.45
N MET A 172 -2.37 25.38 -23.25
CA MET A 172 -1.45 24.35 -22.77
C MET A 172 -0.19 24.93 -22.10
N SER A 173 0.26 26.13 -22.50
CA SER A 173 1.37 26.79 -21.80
C SER A 173 1.00 27.20 -20.38
N PHE A 174 -0.21 27.66 -20.17
CA PHE A 174 -0.72 27.99 -18.83
C PHE A 174 -1.01 26.76 -17.97
N TYR A 175 -1.53 25.66 -18.54
CA TYR A 175 -1.71 24.41 -17.79
C TYR A 175 -0.38 23.84 -17.29
N LYS A 176 0.71 23.97 -18.06
CA LYS A 176 2.06 23.59 -17.61
C LYS A 176 2.56 24.40 -16.40
N GLU A 177 2.02 25.60 -16.22
CA GLU A 177 2.30 26.48 -15.07
C GLU A 177 1.28 26.29 -13.92
N ASN A 178 0.49 25.22 -13.94
CA ASN A 178 -0.60 24.97 -12.99
C ASN A 178 -1.68 26.07 -12.93
N LYS A 179 -1.90 26.76 -14.05
CA LYS A 179 -2.96 27.76 -14.21
C LYS A 179 -4.13 27.20 -15.01
N LYS A 180 -5.32 27.78 -14.86
CA LYS A 180 -6.50 27.41 -15.68
C LYS A 180 -6.34 27.98 -17.09
N GLY A 181 -5.90 27.15 -18.05
CA GLY A 181 -5.48 27.57 -19.37
C GLY A 181 -6.56 28.29 -20.17
N ASP A 182 -7.81 27.80 -20.17
CA ASP A 182 -8.97 28.40 -20.82
C ASP A 182 -9.28 29.82 -20.30
N LEU A 183 -9.27 29.95 -18.96
CA LEU A 183 -9.52 31.23 -18.30
C LEU A 183 -8.42 32.26 -18.60
N GLU A 184 -7.15 31.82 -18.50
CA GLU A 184 -6.01 32.69 -18.73
C GLU A 184 -5.92 33.16 -20.19
N VAL A 185 -6.18 32.26 -21.16
CA VAL A 185 -6.21 32.62 -22.56
C VAL A 185 -7.31 33.63 -22.85
N ALA A 186 -8.55 33.40 -22.37
CA ALA A 186 -9.64 34.36 -22.56
C ALA A 186 -9.28 35.75 -21.96
N ARG A 187 -8.68 35.75 -20.75
CA ARG A 187 -8.24 36.98 -20.08
C ARG A 187 -7.16 37.73 -20.88
N GLN A 188 -6.14 37.02 -21.36
CA GLN A 188 -5.03 37.62 -22.13
C GLN A 188 -5.48 38.19 -23.47
N LEU A 189 -6.45 37.56 -24.13
CA LEU A 189 -7.00 38.01 -25.40
C LEU A 189 -8.12 39.05 -25.24
N GLY A 190 -8.51 39.37 -24.01
CA GLY A 190 -9.57 40.33 -23.73
C GLY A 190 -10.97 39.88 -24.20
N VAL A 191 -11.17 38.56 -24.36
CA VAL A 191 -12.45 38.00 -24.77
C VAL A 191 -13.22 37.48 -23.55
N LYS A 192 -14.57 37.57 -23.63
CA LYS A 192 -15.40 37.03 -22.58
C LYS A 192 -15.27 35.50 -22.55
N LEU A 193 -14.95 34.94 -21.36
CA LEU A 193 -14.88 33.48 -21.20
C LEU A 193 -16.25 32.84 -21.57
N PRO A 194 -16.28 31.89 -22.55
CA PRO A 194 -17.50 31.23 -22.94
C PRO A 194 -18.07 30.37 -21.77
N LYS A 195 -19.40 30.29 -21.71
CA LYS A 195 -20.07 29.47 -20.70
C LYS A 195 -19.64 28.02 -20.77
N TRP A 196 -19.56 27.38 -19.62
CA TRP A 196 -19.37 25.94 -19.50
C TRP A 196 -20.62 25.20 -19.96
N GLU A 197 -20.48 24.32 -20.94
CA GLU A 197 -21.60 23.58 -21.52
C GLU A 197 -21.63 22.15 -20.98
N SER A 198 -22.20 21.96 -19.80
CA SER A 198 -22.25 20.68 -19.09
C SER A 198 -22.95 19.56 -19.87
N GLN A 199 -23.75 19.89 -20.89
CA GLN A 199 -24.35 18.90 -21.80
C GLN A 199 -23.30 18.03 -22.55
N TYR A 200 -22.04 18.47 -22.62
CA TYR A 200 -20.95 17.72 -23.25
C TYR A 200 -20.17 16.85 -22.25
N GLU A 201 -20.43 16.98 -20.95
CA GLU A 201 -19.83 16.13 -19.94
C GLU A 201 -20.33 14.70 -20.08
N ARG A 202 -19.44 13.73 -19.91
CA ARG A 202 -19.75 12.29 -19.94
C ARG A 202 -19.00 11.59 -18.83
N LEU A 203 -19.63 10.63 -18.16
CA LEU A 203 -18.90 9.73 -17.28
C LEU A 203 -17.92 8.90 -18.10
N TYR A 204 -16.71 8.67 -17.57
CA TYR A 204 -15.84 7.64 -18.14
C TYR A 204 -16.55 6.29 -18.09
N THR A 205 -16.25 5.44 -19.04
CA THR A 205 -16.99 4.17 -19.26
C THR A 205 -16.97 3.22 -18.06
N ASP A 206 -15.89 3.24 -17.29
CA ASP A 206 -15.65 2.39 -16.13
C ASP A 206 -16.04 3.02 -14.79
N THR A 207 -16.38 4.32 -14.76
CA THR A 207 -16.68 5.08 -13.53
C THR A 207 -17.77 4.40 -12.69
N LYS A 208 -18.90 4.03 -13.30
CA LYS A 208 -20.04 3.42 -12.57
C LYS A 208 -19.64 2.08 -11.95
N ASP A 209 -18.94 1.25 -12.69
CA ASP A 209 -18.54 -0.09 -12.22
C ASP A 209 -17.47 0.00 -11.15
N CYS A 210 -16.52 0.92 -11.30
CA CYS A 210 -15.49 1.20 -10.30
C CYS A 210 -16.13 1.66 -8.98
N LEU A 211 -16.95 2.70 -9.01
CA LEU A 211 -17.63 3.22 -7.82
C LEU A 211 -18.54 2.17 -7.16
N LYS A 212 -19.25 1.35 -7.95
CA LYS A 212 -20.07 0.26 -7.43
C LYS A 212 -19.26 -0.82 -6.72
N LYS A 213 -18.08 -1.16 -7.23
CA LYS A 213 -17.16 -2.11 -6.56
C LYS A 213 -16.62 -1.52 -5.27
N LEU A 214 -16.14 -0.29 -5.31
CA LEU A 214 -15.55 0.39 -4.15
C LEU A 214 -16.57 0.68 -3.05
N SER A 215 -17.81 1.01 -3.38
CA SER A 215 -18.89 1.28 -2.41
C SER A 215 -19.30 0.07 -1.56
N ARG A 216 -18.88 -1.14 -1.95
CA ARG A 216 -19.09 -2.35 -1.14
C ARG A 216 -18.09 -2.45 0.03
N ILE A 217 -16.98 -1.74 -0.06
CA ILE A 217 -15.87 -1.81 0.89
C ILE A 217 -15.72 -0.49 1.63
N TYR A 218 -15.87 0.64 0.94
CA TYR A 218 -15.63 1.98 1.44
C TYR A 218 -16.88 2.86 1.33
N LYS A 219 -16.99 3.84 2.20
CA LYS A 219 -17.90 4.96 1.99
C LYS A 219 -17.34 5.87 0.90
N ILE A 220 -18.16 6.24 -0.06
CA ILE A 220 -17.73 7.07 -1.20
C ILE A 220 -18.23 8.49 -1.00
N GLY A 221 -17.33 9.45 -1.18
CA GLY A 221 -17.63 10.87 -1.25
C GLY A 221 -17.10 11.47 -2.55
N VAL A 222 -17.59 12.65 -2.92
CA VAL A 222 -17.08 13.42 -4.04
C VAL A 222 -16.69 14.81 -3.57
N ILE A 223 -15.62 15.35 -4.15
CA ILE A 223 -15.16 16.72 -3.93
C ILE A 223 -15.22 17.39 -5.30
N ALA A 224 -16.03 18.43 -5.44
CA ALA A 224 -16.11 19.22 -6.65
C ALA A 224 -15.72 20.67 -6.32
N ASN A 225 -14.91 21.26 -7.20
CA ASN A 225 -14.52 22.68 -7.15
C ASN A 225 -15.49 23.55 -7.93
#